data_fb0e60c09f1bc14876ac16a81d0053dc
#
_entry.id   fb0e60c09f1bc14876ac16a81d0053dc
#
_cell.length_a   1.000
_cell.length_b   1.000
_cell.length_c   1.000
_cell.angle_alpha   90.00
_cell.angle_beta   90.00
_cell.angle_gamma   90.00
#
_symmetry.space_group_name_H-M   'P 1'
#
loop_
_entity.id
_entity.type
_entity.pdbx_description
1 polymer ?
#
loop_
_entity_poly.entity_id
_entity_poly.type
_entity_poly.pdbx_seq_one_letter_code
_entity_poly.pdbx_strand_id
1 'polypeptide(L)' 'SITFDENGRSIASAKNITHGDVITTQLANGKIKSKVTD' A
#
# COMPACT_ATOMS: atom_id res chain seq x y z
N SER A 1 -11.59 -2.33 -1.95
CA SER A 1 -10.16 -2.32 -2.26
C SER A 1 -9.34 -2.60 -1.01
N ILE A 2 -8.21 -3.23 -1.18
CA ILE A 2 -7.31 -3.58 -0.09
C ILE A 2 -5.93 -3.06 -0.43
N THR A 3 -5.28 -2.44 0.55
CA THR A 3 -3.93 -1.92 0.36
C THR A 3 -2.94 -2.76 1.15
N PHE A 4 -1.86 -3.15 0.50
CA PHE A 4 -0.79 -3.95 1.09
C PHE A 4 0.51 -3.16 1.13
N ASP A 5 1.36 -3.47 2.10
CA ASP A 5 2.70 -2.90 2.13
C ASP A 5 3.63 -3.70 1.20
N GLU A 6 4.90 -3.30 1.15
CA GLU A 6 5.86 -3.96 0.27
C GLU A 6 6.20 -5.38 0.71
N ASN A 7 5.85 -5.76 1.91
CA ASN A 7 6.04 -7.11 2.42
C ASN A 7 4.81 -7.99 2.19
N GLY A 8 3.76 -7.45 1.59
CA GLY A 8 2.55 -8.21 1.30
C GLY A 8 1.55 -8.25 2.45
N ARG A 9 1.75 -7.44 3.48
CA ARG A 9 0.82 -7.37 4.60
C ARG A 9 -0.22 -6.29 4.35
N SER A 10 -1.47 -6.58 4.71
CA SER A 10 -2.52 -5.59 4.56
C SER A 10 -2.27 -4.41 5.52
N ILE A 11 -2.56 -3.22 5.03
CA ILE A 11 -2.36 -2.00 5.80
C ILE A 11 -3.69 -1.59 6.40
N ALA A 12 -3.73 -1.57 7.74
CA ALA A 12 -4.93 -1.15 8.46
C ALA A 12 -4.81 0.27 8.99
N SER A 13 -3.60 0.81 9.06
CA SER A 13 -3.37 2.13 9.63
C SER A 13 -2.22 2.81 8.93
N ALA A 14 -2.36 4.12 8.70
CA ALA A 14 -1.31 4.91 8.09
C ALA A 14 -0.07 5.07 8.99
N LYS A 15 -0.20 4.71 10.25
CA LYS A 15 0.92 4.80 11.19
C LYS A 15 2.06 3.86 10.83
N ASN A 16 1.75 2.81 10.09
CA ASN A 16 2.76 1.83 9.68
C ASN A 16 3.41 2.19 8.36
N ILE A 17 3.08 3.34 7.80
CA ILE A 17 3.59 3.77 6.51
C ILE A 17 4.50 4.97 6.73
N THR A 18 5.69 4.91 6.11
CA THR A 18 6.63 6.02 6.16
C THR A 18 6.92 6.52 4.76
N HIS A 19 7.48 7.72 4.70
CA HIS A 19 7.89 8.33 3.45
C HIS A 19 8.84 7.39 2.69
N GLY A 20 8.54 7.16 1.43
CA GLY A 20 9.37 6.31 0.58
C GLY A 20 8.91 4.87 0.51
N ASP A 21 7.93 4.48 1.30
CA ASP A 21 7.41 3.12 1.24
C ASP A 21 6.62 2.90 -0.05
N VAL A 22 6.68 1.68 -0.54
CA VAL A 22 5.88 1.28 -1.70
C VAL A 22 4.67 0.51 -1.20
N ILE A 23 3.49 0.91 -1.66
CA ILE A 23 2.25 0.24 -1.30
C ILE A 23 1.57 -0.29 -2.56
N THR A 24 0.80 -1.35 -2.39
CA THR A 24 0.04 -1.95 -3.49
C THR A 24 -1.43 -1.93 -3.12
N THR A 25 -2.25 -1.36 -3.99
CA THR A 25 -3.70 -1.34 -3.80
C THR A 25 -4.33 -2.33 -4.74
N GLN A 26 -5.06 -3.29 -4.18
CA GLN A 26 -5.78 -4.27 -4.98
C GLN A 26 -7.19 -3.80 -5.26
N LEU A 27 -7.52 -3.72 -6.54
CA LEU A 27 -8.84 -3.32 -7.01
C LEU A 27 -9.56 -4.54 -7.58
N ALA A 28 -10.83 -4.33 -7.95
CA ALA A 28 -11.65 -5.42 -8.46
C ALA A 28 -11.07 -6.05 -9.73
N ASN A 29 -10.39 -5.26 -10.54
CA ASN A 29 -9.87 -5.71 -11.82
C ASN A 29 -8.35 -5.64 -11.94
N GLY A 30 -7.64 -5.42 -10.85
CA GLY A 30 -6.19 -5.36 -10.92
C GLY A 30 -5.56 -4.75 -9.68
N LYS A 31 -4.28 -4.47 -9.79
CA LYS A 31 -3.50 -3.90 -8.70
C LYS A 31 -2.76 -2.66 -9.17
N ILE A 32 -2.58 -1.73 -8.27
CA ILE A 32 -1.85 -0.50 -8.52
C ILE A 32 -0.76 -0.36 -7.46
N LYS A 33 0.46 -0.10 -7.91
CA LYS A 33 1.55 0.20 -6.99
C LYS A 33 1.73 1.70 -6.89
N SER A 34 1.98 2.16 -5.68
CA SER A 34 2.17 3.58 -5.41
C SER A 34 3.31 3.75 -4.42
N LYS A 35 3.93 4.94 -4.47
CA LYS A 35 5.00 5.27 -3.55
C LYS A 35 4.51 6.36 -2.61
N VAL A 36 4.73 6.16 -1.33
CA VAL A 36 4.35 7.15 -0.33
C VAL A 36 5.33 8.31 -0.39
N THR A 37 4.83 9.50 -0.63
CA THR A 37 5.67 10.69 -0.76
C THR A 37 5.61 11.62 0.45
N ASP A 38 4.68 11.37 1.36
CA ASP A 38 4.59 12.21 2.55
C ASP A 38 3.88 11.49 3.69
#